data_484a0183c27b1dc858f15ca44f84999f
#
_entry.id   484a0183c27b1dc858f15ca44f84999f
#
_cell.length_a   1.000
_cell.length_b   1.000
_cell.length_c   1.000
_cell.angle_alpha   90.00
_cell.angle_beta   90.00
_cell.angle_gamma   90.00
#
_symmetry.space_group_name_H-M   'P 1'
#
loop_
_entity.id
_entity.type
_entity.pdbx_description
1 polymer ?
#
loop_
_entity_poly.entity_id
_entity_poly.type
_entity_poly.pdbx_seq_one_letter_code
_entity_poly.pdbx_strand_id
1 'polypeptide(L)'
;MIFKRIYRKFRYFVEIKIKHKDSMELQIEQYRKAGMHIGERYKIYSCLSTRRDCSLLTIGNNVTISGNVTLLLHDNAPIKVSKGEYTDILGKIEIGDNCFIGHSTVILPGVHIADNTIIGAGSVVTRSIEEPGWVLAGNPAKIVCTAEQYAEKNKQYFVNLDNKTHEDIRRFSEENKHMLMQRKVLK
;
A
#
# COMPACT_ATOMS: atom_id res chain seq x y z
N MET A 1 24.47 20.94 4.85
CA MET A 1 23.18 20.21 5.00
C MET A 1 21.98 21.07 4.61
N ILE A 2 21.91 22.35 4.98
CA ILE A 2 20.82 23.30 4.69
C ILE A 2 20.63 23.54 3.19
N PHE A 3 21.70 23.80 2.41
CA PHE A 3 21.62 24.04 0.95
C PHE A 3 21.01 22.87 0.17
N LYS A 4 21.31 21.60 0.53
CA LYS A 4 20.69 20.43 -0.11
C LYS A 4 19.19 20.36 0.17
N ARG A 5 18.74 20.79 1.36
CA ARG A 5 17.31 20.81 1.73
C ARG A 5 16.55 21.92 0.98
N ILE A 6 17.16 23.12 0.84
CA ILE A 6 16.58 24.24 0.08
C ILE A 6 16.50 23.89 -1.40
N TYR A 7 17.57 23.35 -2.00
CA TYR A 7 17.59 22.90 -3.39
C TYR A 7 16.53 21.83 -3.67
N ARG A 8 16.35 20.85 -2.76
CA ARG A 8 15.31 19.81 -2.89
C ARG A 8 13.91 20.40 -2.88
N LYS A 9 13.62 21.39 -1.99
CA LYS A 9 12.33 22.08 -1.95
C LYS A 9 12.08 22.92 -3.20
N PHE A 10 13.08 23.64 -3.68
CA PHE A 10 12.98 24.42 -4.90
C PHE A 10 12.74 23.53 -6.12
N ARG A 11 13.48 22.44 -6.27
CA ARG A 11 13.27 21.47 -7.34
C ARG A 11 11.87 20.86 -7.29
N TYR A 12 11.37 20.48 -6.12
CA TYR A 12 10.01 19.98 -5.91
C TYR A 12 8.96 21.01 -6.35
N PHE A 13 9.16 22.27 -5.99
CA PHE A 13 8.29 23.38 -6.42
C PHE A 13 8.28 23.53 -7.95
N VAL A 14 9.44 23.50 -8.61
CA VAL A 14 9.57 23.58 -10.07
C VAL A 14 8.85 22.43 -10.76
N GLU A 15 9.05 21.20 -10.31
CA GLU A 15 8.41 20.02 -10.91
C GLU A 15 6.87 20.08 -10.78
N ILE A 16 6.33 20.46 -9.63
CA ILE A 16 4.87 20.54 -9.45
C ILE A 16 4.27 21.76 -10.13
N LYS A 17 4.82 22.95 -9.90
CA LYS A 17 4.18 24.21 -10.34
C LYS A 17 4.48 24.56 -11.80
N ILE A 18 5.66 24.21 -12.29
CA ILE A 18 6.09 24.57 -13.65
C ILE A 18 5.86 23.44 -14.64
N LYS A 19 6.17 22.19 -14.24
CA LYS A 19 6.02 21.01 -15.12
C LYS A 19 4.69 20.28 -14.95
N HIS A 20 3.83 20.75 -14.04
CA HIS A 20 2.51 20.17 -13.74
C HIS A 20 2.55 18.67 -13.37
N LYS A 21 3.67 18.18 -12.83
CA LYS A 21 3.76 16.79 -12.35
C LYS A 21 2.92 16.61 -11.09
N ASP A 22 2.20 15.49 -11.00
CA ASP A 22 1.53 15.09 -9.76
C ASP A 22 2.57 14.81 -8.64
N SER A 23 2.21 15.17 -7.42
CA SER A 23 3.05 14.94 -6.23
C SER A 23 3.35 13.44 -6.02
N MET A 24 2.41 12.57 -6.34
CA MET A 24 2.58 11.11 -6.28
C MET A 24 3.58 10.63 -7.33
N GLU A 25 3.50 11.12 -8.56
CA GLU A 25 4.45 10.78 -9.62
C GLU A 25 5.89 11.13 -9.23
N LEU A 26 6.11 12.32 -8.65
CA LEU A 26 7.42 12.72 -8.16
C LEU A 26 7.94 11.83 -7.02
N GLN A 27 7.05 11.38 -6.14
CA GLN A 27 7.39 10.48 -5.07
C GLN A 27 7.79 9.10 -5.61
N ILE A 28 7.06 8.57 -6.57
CA ILE A 28 7.38 7.29 -7.21
C ILE A 28 8.69 7.35 -7.97
N GLU A 29 8.97 8.43 -8.70
CA GLU A 29 10.30 8.62 -9.32
C GLU A 29 11.45 8.55 -8.29
N GLN A 30 11.24 9.12 -7.09
CA GLN A 30 12.25 9.05 -6.02
C GLN A 30 12.43 7.61 -5.52
N TYR A 31 11.35 6.84 -5.36
CA TYR A 31 11.40 5.44 -4.96
C TYR A 31 12.11 4.58 -6.00
N ARG A 32 11.77 4.73 -7.28
CA ARG A 32 12.45 4.04 -8.39
C ARG A 32 13.94 4.39 -8.44
N LYS A 33 14.32 5.67 -8.24
CA LYS A 33 15.73 6.11 -8.14
C LYS A 33 16.45 5.56 -6.93
N ALA A 34 15.75 5.24 -5.86
CA ALA A 34 16.31 4.59 -4.68
C ALA A 34 16.49 3.07 -4.88
N GLY A 35 16.01 2.49 -5.98
CA GLY A 35 16.17 1.08 -6.33
C GLY A 35 14.91 0.24 -6.21
N MET A 36 13.75 0.80 -5.84
CA MET A 36 12.49 0.07 -5.82
C MET A 36 12.00 -0.22 -7.24
N HIS A 37 11.45 -1.41 -7.44
CA HIS A 37 10.73 -1.76 -8.66
C HIS A 37 9.25 -1.46 -8.46
N ILE A 38 8.70 -0.46 -9.15
CA ILE A 38 7.30 -0.07 -9.07
C ILE A 38 6.74 0.02 -10.49
N GLY A 39 5.69 -0.75 -10.76
CA GLY A 39 4.98 -0.77 -12.03
C GLY A 39 4.20 0.51 -12.33
N GLU A 40 3.21 0.41 -13.19
CA GLU A 40 2.41 1.56 -13.64
C GLU A 40 0.99 1.54 -13.01
N ARG A 41 0.26 2.66 -13.13
CA ARG A 41 -1.12 2.83 -12.61
C ARG A 41 -1.25 2.57 -11.11
N TYR A 42 -0.35 3.11 -10.35
CA TYR A 42 -0.29 2.98 -8.89
C TYR A 42 -1.06 4.08 -8.17
N LYS A 43 -1.51 3.78 -6.93
CA LYS A 43 -1.99 4.75 -5.94
C LYS A 43 -1.30 4.43 -4.60
N ILE A 44 -0.23 5.15 -4.24
CA ILE A 44 0.56 4.87 -3.03
C ILE A 44 0.43 6.03 -2.05
N TYR A 45 -0.38 5.84 -1.03
CA TYR A 45 -0.67 6.84 0.00
C TYR A 45 0.20 6.71 1.26
N SER A 46 1.04 5.68 1.32
CA SER A 46 2.02 5.47 2.39
C SER A 46 3.39 6.02 2.02
N CYS A 47 4.14 6.46 3.03
CA CYS A 47 5.55 6.79 2.85
C CYS A 47 6.38 5.51 2.89
N LEU A 48 6.96 5.11 1.75
CA LEU A 48 7.86 3.95 1.67
C LEU A 48 9.28 4.35 2.12
N SER A 49 9.95 3.46 2.84
CA SER A 49 11.33 3.70 3.29
C SER A 49 12.30 3.67 2.11
N THR A 50 13.14 4.70 1.96
CA THR A 50 14.24 4.76 0.99
C THR A 50 15.59 4.41 1.61
N ARG A 51 15.60 3.51 2.60
CA ARG A 51 16.82 3.02 3.25
C ARG A 51 17.58 2.06 2.32
N ARG A 52 18.71 1.56 2.78
CA ARG A 52 19.67 0.72 2.02
C ARG A 52 19.06 -0.54 1.39
N ASP A 53 17.99 -1.06 1.97
CA ASP A 53 17.31 -2.29 1.59
C ASP A 53 16.14 -2.10 0.63
N CYS A 54 15.85 -0.87 0.21
CA CYS A 54 14.67 -0.57 -0.60
C CYS A 54 14.65 -1.26 -1.99
N SER A 55 15.79 -1.72 -2.51
CA SER A 55 15.87 -2.55 -3.72
C SER A 55 15.24 -3.95 -3.57
N LEU A 56 14.93 -4.36 -2.33
CA LEU A 56 14.23 -5.61 -2.04
C LEU A 56 12.71 -5.47 -2.19
N LEU A 57 12.19 -4.30 -2.61
CA LEU A 57 10.76 -4.08 -2.81
C LEU A 57 10.41 -4.06 -4.29
N THR A 58 9.47 -4.93 -4.66
CA THR A 58 8.83 -4.97 -5.98
C THR A 58 7.33 -4.78 -5.83
N ILE A 59 6.75 -3.86 -6.60
CA ILE A 59 5.32 -3.55 -6.67
C ILE A 59 4.92 -3.62 -8.14
N GLY A 60 3.92 -4.42 -8.47
CA GLY A 60 3.38 -4.59 -9.80
C GLY A 60 2.57 -3.39 -10.32
N ASN A 61 1.78 -3.65 -11.35
CA ASN A 61 0.92 -2.66 -11.99
C ASN A 61 -0.45 -2.57 -11.32
N ASN A 62 -1.11 -1.43 -11.42
CA ASN A 62 -2.46 -1.20 -10.89
C ASN A 62 -2.58 -1.53 -9.40
N VAL A 63 -1.55 -1.19 -8.60
CA VAL A 63 -1.51 -1.46 -7.17
C VAL A 63 -1.93 -0.23 -6.38
N THR A 64 -2.83 -0.43 -5.42
CA THR A 64 -3.19 0.59 -4.43
C THR A 64 -2.62 0.23 -3.07
N ILE A 65 -1.77 1.08 -2.51
CA ILE A 65 -1.27 1.00 -1.13
C ILE A 65 -1.89 2.16 -0.35
N SER A 66 -2.76 1.83 0.60
CA SER A 66 -3.47 2.79 1.43
C SER A 66 -2.53 3.48 2.44
N GLY A 67 -3.05 4.38 3.27
CA GLY A 67 -2.26 5.11 4.27
C GLY A 67 -1.70 4.21 5.38
N ASN A 68 -0.58 4.61 5.98
CA ASN A 68 0.07 3.96 7.13
C ASN A 68 0.45 2.47 6.91
N VAL A 69 0.60 2.02 5.67
CA VAL A 69 1.11 0.67 5.39
C VAL A 69 2.60 0.61 5.68
N THR A 70 3.04 -0.44 6.35
CA THR A 70 4.44 -0.69 6.68
C THR A 70 4.93 -1.93 5.93
N LEU A 71 5.95 -1.76 5.09
CA LEU A 71 6.64 -2.83 4.38
C LEU A 71 7.99 -3.06 5.06
N LEU A 72 8.12 -4.16 5.79
CA LEU A 72 9.34 -4.50 6.52
C LEU A 72 10.26 -5.33 5.63
N LEU A 73 11.39 -4.77 5.20
CA LEU A 73 12.36 -5.43 4.32
C LEU A 73 13.48 -6.10 5.13
N HIS A 74 13.56 -5.81 6.42
CA HIS A 74 14.52 -6.39 7.34
C HIS A 74 13.95 -6.52 8.76
N ASP A 75 14.62 -7.37 9.56
CA ASP A 75 14.37 -7.55 11.00
C ASP A 75 15.73 -7.59 11.73
N ASN A 76 15.86 -6.79 12.79
CA ASN A 76 17.07 -6.69 13.59
C ASN A 76 17.13 -7.67 14.80
N ALA A 77 16.18 -8.59 14.92
CA ALA A 77 16.12 -9.55 16.02
C ALA A 77 17.42 -10.39 16.17
N PRO A 78 18.16 -10.76 15.09
CA PRO A 78 19.38 -11.55 15.21
C PRO A 78 20.43 -10.97 16.16
N ILE A 79 20.53 -9.65 16.27
CA ILE A 79 21.49 -9.00 17.18
C ILE A 79 21.31 -9.45 18.65
N LYS A 80 20.10 -9.86 19.04
CA LYS A 80 19.77 -10.27 20.41
C LYS A 80 20.10 -11.75 20.69
N VAL A 81 20.12 -12.59 19.66
CA VAL A 81 20.27 -14.05 19.81
C VAL A 81 21.63 -14.54 19.30
N SER A 82 22.33 -13.78 18.45
CA SER A 82 23.66 -14.12 17.90
C SER A 82 24.83 -13.54 18.68
N LYS A 83 24.60 -12.99 19.86
CA LYS A 83 25.63 -12.28 20.68
C LYS A 83 26.36 -11.17 19.89
N GLY A 84 25.66 -10.56 18.92
CA GLY A 84 26.18 -9.47 18.08
C GLY A 84 26.93 -9.93 16.82
N GLU A 85 27.01 -11.23 16.55
CA GLU A 85 27.65 -11.75 15.33
C GLU A 85 26.84 -11.38 14.07
N TYR A 86 25.49 -11.44 14.16
CA TYR A 86 24.59 -11.06 13.08
C TYR A 86 23.66 -9.94 13.53
N THR A 87 23.35 -9.01 12.62
CA THR A 87 22.53 -7.83 12.93
C THR A 87 21.14 -7.90 12.35
N ASP A 88 20.96 -8.52 11.17
CA ASP A 88 19.72 -8.40 10.39
C ASP A 88 19.36 -9.70 9.67
N ILE A 89 18.06 -9.90 9.48
CA ILE A 89 17.47 -10.76 8.47
C ILE A 89 16.93 -9.85 7.36
N LEU A 90 17.24 -10.13 6.10
CA LEU A 90 16.70 -9.42 4.95
C LEU A 90 15.65 -10.29 4.26
N GLY A 91 14.58 -9.68 3.77
CA GLY A 91 13.57 -10.38 3.01
C GLY A 91 12.96 -9.51 1.92
N LYS A 92 12.93 -10.02 0.68
CA LYS A 92 12.29 -9.35 -0.44
C LYS A 92 10.78 -9.33 -0.22
N ILE A 93 10.12 -8.20 -0.52
CA ILE A 93 8.67 -8.11 -0.61
C ILE A 93 8.31 -7.92 -2.08
N GLU A 94 7.39 -8.77 -2.55
CA GLU A 94 6.86 -8.73 -3.92
C GLU A 94 5.35 -8.64 -3.87
N ILE A 95 4.80 -7.57 -4.45
CA ILE A 95 3.36 -7.36 -4.57
C ILE A 95 3.03 -7.43 -6.06
N GLY A 96 2.19 -8.38 -6.43
CA GLY A 96 1.75 -8.62 -7.80
C GLY A 96 0.86 -7.50 -8.36
N ASP A 97 0.35 -7.74 -9.54
CA ASP A 97 -0.51 -6.81 -10.25
C ASP A 97 -1.93 -6.76 -9.64
N ASN A 98 -2.61 -5.63 -9.81
CA ASN A 98 -4.00 -5.41 -9.42
C ASN A 98 -4.29 -5.71 -7.93
N CYS A 99 -3.35 -5.37 -7.04
CA CYS A 99 -3.47 -5.60 -5.60
C CYS A 99 -3.95 -4.34 -4.86
N PHE A 100 -4.69 -4.58 -3.77
CA PHE A 100 -5.07 -3.53 -2.81
C PHE A 100 -4.53 -3.86 -1.42
N ILE A 101 -3.74 -2.96 -0.85
CA ILE A 101 -3.19 -3.09 0.50
C ILE A 101 -3.89 -2.07 1.40
N GLY A 102 -4.70 -2.58 2.32
CA GLY A 102 -5.55 -1.79 3.22
C GLY A 102 -4.76 -0.96 4.23
N HIS A 103 -5.41 0.07 4.74
CA HIS A 103 -4.85 1.02 5.70
C HIS A 103 -4.25 0.33 6.93
N SER A 104 -3.08 0.81 7.40
CA SER A 104 -2.37 0.28 8.58
C SER A 104 -2.01 -1.22 8.50
N THR A 105 -1.85 -1.76 7.31
CA THR A 105 -1.34 -3.13 7.10
C THR A 105 0.16 -3.17 7.35
N VAL A 106 0.64 -4.26 7.93
CA VAL A 106 2.07 -4.59 8.07
C VAL A 106 2.36 -5.82 7.23
N ILE A 107 3.39 -5.76 6.37
CA ILE A 107 3.88 -6.89 5.57
C ILE A 107 5.30 -7.22 6.04
N LEU A 108 5.53 -8.48 6.43
CA LEU A 108 6.81 -8.95 6.97
C LEU A 108 7.82 -9.25 5.86
N PRO A 109 9.13 -9.30 6.19
CA PRO A 109 10.20 -9.62 5.24
C PRO A 109 9.98 -10.99 4.59
N GLY A 110 10.25 -11.10 3.29
CA GLY A 110 10.16 -12.34 2.54
C GLY A 110 8.75 -12.70 2.02
N VAL A 111 7.78 -11.79 2.15
CA VAL A 111 6.40 -12.06 1.72
C VAL A 111 6.24 -11.76 0.23
N HIS A 112 5.65 -12.71 -0.51
CA HIS A 112 5.10 -12.56 -1.85
C HIS A 112 3.57 -12.47 -1.79
N ILE A 113 2.98 -11.55 -2.54
CA ILE A 113 1.52 -11.38 -2.68
C ILE A 113 1.18 -11.52 -4.16
N ALA A 114 0.47 -12.61 -4.51
CA ALA A 114 0.02 -12.88 -5.87
C ALA A 114 -0.97 -11.81 -6.39
N ASP A 115 -1.14 -11.78 -7.69
CA ASP A 115 -2.02 -10.84 -8.39
C ASP A 115 -3.47 -10.86 -7.88
N ASN A 116 -4.20 -9.79 -8.13
CA ASN A 116 -5.63 -9.67 -7.80
C ASN A 116 -5.95 -9.90 -6.31
N THR A 117 -5.00 -9.63 -5.42
CA THR A 117 -5.13 -9.86 -3.97
C THR A 117 -5.56 -8.58 -3.25
N ILE A 118 -6.49 -8.72 -2.30
CA ILE A 118 -6.96 -7.64 -1.43
C ILE A 118 -6.52 -7.96 0.01
N ILE A 119 -5.74 -7.07 0.62
CA ILE A 119 -5.40 -7.16 2.04
C ILE A 119 -6.27 -6.15 2.81
N GLY A 120 -7.06 -6.65 3.75
CA GLY A 120 -7.92 -5.82 4.61
C GLY A 120 -7.10 -4.91 5.53
N ALA A 121 -7.70 -3.77 5.91
CA ALA A 121 -7.06 -2.80 6.81
C ALA A 121 -6.67 -3.42 8.16
N GLY A 122 -5.54 -2.96 8.75
CA GLY A 122 -5.04 -3.43 10.05
C GLY A 122 -4.50 -4.86 10.05
N SER A 123 -4.23 -5.44 8.89
CA SER A 123 -3.72 -6.82 8.79
C SER A 123 -2.22 -6.90 9.02
N VAL A 124 -1.75 -8.06 9.49
CA VAL A 124 -0.32 -8.40 9.57
C VAL A 124 -0.06 -9.62 8.68
N VAL A 125 0.55 -9.40 7.51
CA VAL A 125 0.84 -10.44 6.53
C VAL A 125 2.18 -11.08 6.88
N THR A 126 2.12 -12.33 7.37
CA THR A 126 3.27 -13.09 7.86
C THR A 126 3.68 -14.25 6.95
N ARG A 127 2.92 -14.50 5.88
CA ARG A 127 3.13 -15.60 4.94
C ARG A 127 2.81 -15.14 3.53
N SER A 128 3.47 -15.73 2.54
CA SER A 128 3.21 -15.50 1.12
C SER A 128 1.85 -16.02 0.70
N ILE A 129 1.30 -15.39 -0.33
CA ILE A 129 0.07 -15.76 -1.02
C ILE A 129 0.46 -16.03 -2.47
N GLU A 130 0.49 -17.32 -2.84
CA GLU A 130 0.95 -17.75 -4.17
C GLU A 130 -0.18 -17.78 -5.21
N GLU A 131 -1.41 -18.05 -4.75
CA GLU A 131 -2.58 -18.10 -5.62
C GLU A 131 -3.28 -16.75 -5.71
N PRO A 132 -3.64 -16.27 -6.90
CA PRO A 132 -4.27 -14.96 -7.08
C PRO A 132 -5.75 -14.94 -6.65
N GLY A 133 -6.30 -13.74 -6.52
CA GLY A 133 -7.72 -13.53 -6.35
C GLY A 133 -8.26 -13.71 -4.94
N TRP A 134 -7.43 -13.59 -3.92
CA TRP A 134 -7.85 -13.74 -2.53
C TRP A 134 -8.07 -12.41 -1.81
N VAL A 135 -8.97 -12.44 -0.83
CA VAL A 135 -9.12 -11.40 0.19
C VAL A 135 -8.62 -11.95 1.51
N LEU A 136 -7.62 -11.28 2.09
CA LEU A 136 -7.04 -11.64 3.39
C LEU A 136 -7.28 -10.53 4.40
N ALA A 137 -7.42 -10.90 5.67
CA ALA A 137 -7.50 -9.95 6.77
C ALA A 137 -7.07 -10.57 8.10
N GLY A 138 -6.72 -9.72 9.07
CA GLY A 138 -6.45 -10.09 10.45
C GLY A 138 -4.97 -10.06 10.84
N ASN A 139 -4.70 -10.43 12.09
CA ASN A 139 -3.36 -10.55 12.67
C ASN A 139 -3.21 -11.91 13.37
N PRO A 140 -2.48 -12.89 12.82
CA PRO A 140 -1.92 -12.88 11.45
C PRO A 140 -3.03 -12.90 10.38
N ALA A 141 -2.73 -12.37 9.20
CA ALA A 141 -3.67 -12.34 8.07
C ALA A 141 -3.99 -13.77 7.59
N LYS A 142 -5.29 -14.02 7.35
CA LYS A 142 -5.83 -15.28 6.85
C LYS A 142 -6.77 -15.02 5.68
N ILE A 143 -6.92 -15.99 4.79
CA ILE A 143 -7.91 -15.95 3.72
C ILE A 143 -9.31 -15.84 4.32
N VAL A 144 -10.07 -14.85 3.85
CA VAL A 144 -11.46 -14.59 4.27
C VAL A 144 -12.44 -15.05 3.20
N CYS A 145 -12.17 -14.76 1.93
CA CYS A 145 -13.00 -15.13 0.78
C CYS A 145 -12.22 -14.88 -0.51
N THR A 146 -12.82 -15.19 -1.66
CA THR A 146 -12.27 -14.77 -2.96
C THR A 146 -12.62 -13.30 -3.25
N ALA A 147 -11.89 -12.70 -4.20
CA ALA A 147 -12.17 -11.34 -4.66
C ALA A 147 -13.57 -11.24 -5.31
N GLU A 148 -14.00 -12.28 -6.03
CA GLU A 148 -15.35 -12.36 -6.62
C GLU A 148 -16.44 -12.41 -5.54
N GLN A 149 -16.25 -13.23 -4.51
CA GLN A 149 -17.19 -13.29 -3.38
C GLN A 149 -17.27 -11.95 -2.63
N TYR A 150 -16.12 -11.28 -2.48
CA TYR A 150 -16.09 -9.94 -1.91
C TYR A 150 -16.87 -8.95 -2.78
N ALA A 151 -16.66 -8.96 -4.08
CA ALA A 151 -17.33 -8.07 -5.01
C ALA A 151 -18.85 -8.33 -5.01
N GLU A 152 -19.28 -9.59 -5.12
CA GLU A 152 -20.71 -9.96 -5.11
C GLU A 152 -21.41 -9.53 -3.83
N LYS A 153 -20.79 -9.75 -2.68
CA LYS A 153 -21.34 -9.35 -1.38
C LYS A 153 -21.49 -7.85 -1.20
N ASN A 154 -20.60 -7.07 -1.81
CA ASN A 154 -20.50 -5.63 -1.55
C ASN A 154 -20.97 -4.77 -2.73
N LYS A 155 -21.30 -5.32 -3.91
CA LYS A 155 -21.62 -4.56 -5.14
C LYS A 155 -22.70 -3.51 -4.94
N GLN A 156 -23.68 -3.74 -4.06
CA GLN A 156 -24.74 -2.78 -3.75
C GLN A 156 -24.24 -1.48 -3.10
N TYR A 157 -23.00 -1.48 -2.57
CA TYR A 157 -22.34 -0.32 -1.96
C TYR A 157 -21.28 0.30 -2.86
N PHE A 158 -21.08 -0.23 -4.07
CA PHE A 158 -20.07 0.30 -4.97
C PHE A 158 -20.54 1.63 -5.56
N VAL A 159 -19.67 2.64 -5.46
CA VAL A 159 -19.92 3.97 -6.00
C VAL A 159 -18.69 4.43 -6.79
N ASN A 160 -18.92 5.20 -7.85
CA ASN A 160 -17.83 5.86 -8.56
C ASN A 160 -17.66 7.28 -8.02
N LEU A 161 -16.54 7.55 -7.38
CA LEU A 161 -16.17 8.86 -6.83
C LEU A 161 -15.05 9.56 -7.64
N ASP A 162 -14.66 9.01 -8.80
CA ASP A 162 -13.67 9.63 -9.66
C ASP A 162 -14.12 11.04 -10.07
N ASN A 163 -13.21 12.02 -9.93
CA ASN A 163 -13.45 13.44 -10.23
C ASN A 163 -14.60 14.10 -9.44
N LYS A 164 -15.04 13.50 -8.32
CA LYS A 164 -16.02 14.09 -7.43
C LYS A 164 -15.38 15.03 -6.43
N THR A 165 -15.99 16.20 -6.21
CA THR A 165 -15.60 17.14 -5.15
C THR A 165 -16.08 16.66 -3.78
N HIS A 166 -15.57 17.24 -2.70
CA HIS A 166 -16.09 16.98 -1.35
C HIS A 166 -17.58 17.32 -1.24
N GLU A 167 -18.03 18.37 -1.92
CA GLU A 167 -19.44 18.75 -1.96
C GLU A 167 -20.31 17.72 -2.68
N ASP A 168 -19.84 17.19 -3.80
CA ASP A 168 -20.53 16.12 -4.54
C ASP A 168 -20.67 14.86 -3.68
N ILE A 169 -19.61 14.48 -2.95
CA ILE A 169 -19.64 13.31 -2.05
C ILE A 169 -20.61 13.53 -0.90
N ARG A 170 -20.62 14.73 -0.30
CA ARG A 170 -21.56 15.09 0.77
C ARG A 170 -23.00 14.98 0.28
N ARG A 171 -23.33 15.63 -0.83
CA ARG A 171 -24.66 15.60 -1.43
C ARG A 171 -25.09 14.17 -1.77
N PHE A 172 -24.23 13.39 -2.44
CA PHE A 172 -24.49 11.98 -2.74
C PHE A 172 -24.81 11.18 -1.47
N SER A 173 -24.04 11.37 -0.40
CA SER A 173 -24.22 10.64 0.86
C SER A 173 -25.53 10.98 1.56
N GLU A 174 -25.98 12.24 1.48
CA GLU A 174 -27.27 12.67 2.02
C GLU A 174 -28.46 12.10 1.23
N GLU A 175 -28.37 12.08 -0.10
CA GLU A 175 -29.41 11.60 -1.00
C GLU A 175 -29.50 10.07 -1.07
N ASN A 176 -28.38 9.36 -0.87
CA ASN A 176 -28.25 7.91 -1.09
C ASN A 176 -27.88 7.15 0.19
N LYS A 177 -28.49 7.46 1.32
CA LYS A 177 -28.20 6.83 2.62
C LYS A 177 -28.27 5.29 2.59
N HIS A 178 -29.13 4.72 1.74
CA HIS A 178 -29.31 3.28 1.57
C HIS A 178 -28.09 2.59 0.93
N MET A 179 -27.25 3.33 0.19
CA MET A 179 -26.01 2.84 -0.41
C MET A 179 -24.81 2.93 0.55
N LEU A 180 -24.97 3.56 1.71
CA LEU A 180 -23.91 3.63 2.71
C LEU A 180 -23.84 2.32 3.48
N MET A 181 -22.65 1.68 3.46
CA MET A 181 -22.45 0.41 4.15
C MET A 181 -22.69 0.53 5.65
N GLN A 182 -23.52 -0.33 6.20
CA GLN A 182 -23.71 -0.48 7.64
C GLN A 182 -23.17 -1.82 8.12
N ARG A 183 -22.40 -1.81 9.21
CA ARG A 183 -21.86 -3.02 9.83
C ARG A 183 -22.90 -3.61 10.80
N LYS A 184 -22.99 -4.95 10.81
CA LYS A 184 -23.84 -5.67 11.79
C LYS A 184 -23.32 -5.42 13.20
N VAL A 185 -24.25 -5.29 14.13
CA VAL A 185 -23.92 -5.21 15.56
C VAL A 185 -23.34 -6.55 16.02
N LEU A 186 -22.23 -6.50 16.77
CA LEU A 186 -21.71 -7.69 17.45
C LEU A 186 -22.71 -8.09 18.53
N LYS A 187 -23.12 -9.37 18.53
CA LYS A 187 -23.97 -9.96 19.56
C LYS A 187 -23.10 -10.67 20.59
#